data_93176bc3cd45d3678e50ecc3b73e009e
#
_entry.id   93176bc3cd45d3678e50ecc3b73e009e
#
_cell.length_a   1.000
_cell.length_b   1.000
_cell.length_c   1.000
_cell.angle_alpha   90.00
_cell.angle_beta   90.00
_cell.angle_gamma   90.00
#
_symmetry.space_group_name_H-M   'P 1'
#
loop_
_entity.id
_entity.type
_entity.pdbx_description
1 polymer ?
#
loop_
_entity_poly.entity_id
_entity_poly.type
_entity_poly.pdbx_seq_one_letter_code
_entity_poly.pdbx_strand_id
1 'polypeptide(L)'
;MCIRDSKKEHIEDFKSSIEVKKDPIKSIVLSVKDLAYNPSVKAIIAFSNSGTTAKLVSAVRPRVKIITISPNIIVSRQMSLLWGVQSIKSKDANGWKDMINISRQIIKKDKSIKKNDFVIITAGLPFGNATMTNMIRLYKVGS
;
A
#
# COMPACT_ATOMS: atom_id res chain seq x y z
N MET A 1 -9.25 2.51 26.62
CA MET A 1 -10.08 2.24 25.44
C MET A 1 -11.54 2.12 25.89
N CYS A 2 -12.42 2.94 25.35
CA CYS A 2 -13.82 2.96 25.77
C CYS A 2 -14.60 1.84 25.04
N ILE A 3 -15.51 1.13 25.74
CA ILE A 3 -16.34 0.04 25.16
C ILE A 3 -17.15 0.53 23.95
N ARG A 4 -17.47 1.84 23.88
CA ARG A 4 -18.16 2.46 22.73
C ARG A 4 -17.31 2.47 21.46
N ASP A 5 -15.98 2.59 21.57
CA ASP A 5 -15.08 2.64 20.40
C ASP A 5 -14.91 1.26 19.78
N SER A 6 -14.83 0.20 20.61
CA SER A 6 -14.77 -1.18 20.10
C SER A 6 -16.04 -1.60 19.36
N LYS A 7 -17.22 -1.14 19.81
CA LYS A 7 -18.48 -1.40 19.09
C LYS A 7 -18.58 -0.64 17.77
N LYS A 8 -18.05 0.58 17.69
CA LYS A 8 -18.01 1.34 16.42
C LYS A 8 -17.07 0.71 15.41
N GLU A 9 -15.87 0.28 15.85
CA GLU A 9 -14.93 -0.45 15.00
C GLU A 9 -15.56 -1.73 14.43
N HIS A 10 -16.25 -2.53 15.24
CA HIS A 10 -16.92 -3.73 14.78
C HIS A 10 -18.08 -3.46 13.79
N ILE A 11 -18.80 -2.36 13.95
CA ILE A 11 -19.88 -1.99 13.03
C ILE A 11 -19.31 -1.47 11.71
N GLU A 12 -18.21 -0.72 11.74
CA GLU A 12 -17.51 -0.26 10.55
C GLU A 12 -16.87 -1.41 9.79
N ASP A 13 -16.27 -2.37 10.49
CA ASP A 13 -15.74 -3.60 9.91
C ASP A 13 -16.83 -4.47 9.29
N PHE A 14 -17.99 -4.55 9.92
CA PHE A 14 -19.13 -5.30 9.37
C PHE A 14 -19.72 -4.62 8.13
N LYS A 15 -19.86 -3.29 8.13
CA LYS A 15 -20.30 -2.52 6.95
C LYS A 15 -19.28 -2.62 5.81
N SER A 16 -17.99 -2.53 6.11
CA SER A 16 -16.93 -2.68 5.11
C SER A 16 -16.94 -4.08 4.50
N SER A 17 -17.20 -5.12 5.29
CA SER A 17 -17.29 -6.50 4.78
C SER A 17 -18.47 -6.74 3.85
N ILE A 18 -19.58 -6.01 4.03
CA ILE A 18 -20.74 -6.07 3.12
C ILE A 18 -20.44 -5.33 1.81
N GLU A 19 -19.78 -4.19 1.87
CA GLU A 19 -19.38 -3.44 0.67
C GLU A 19 -18.29 -4.15 -0.14
N VAL A 20 -17.39 -4.86 0.52
CA VAL A 20 -16.34 -5.69 -0.09
C VAL A 20 -16.87 -6.78 -0.99
N LYS A 21 -18.00 -7.39 -0.62
CA LYS A 21 -18.65 -8.42 -1.46
C LYS A 21 -19.10 -7.92 -2.83
N LYS A 22 -19.19 -6.59 -3.01
CA LYS A 22 -19.61 -5.95 -4.26
C LYS A 22 -18.47 -5.43 -5.12
N ASP A 23 -17.27 -5.25 -4.54
CA ASP A 23 -16.13 -4.63 -5.22
C ASP A 23 -14.82 -5.41 -4.93
N PRO A 24 -14.32 -6.18 -5.91
CA PRO A 24 -13.09 -6.97 -5.74
C PRO A 24 -11.86 -6.12 -5.39
N ILE A 25 -11.81 -4.86 -5.83
CA ILE A 25 -10.67 -3.98 -5.58
C ILE A 25 -10.62 -3.60 -4.10
N LYS A 26 -11.76 -3.34 -3.50
CA LYS A 26 -11.85 -3.12 -2.05
C LYS A 26 -11.38 -4.34 -1.26
N SER A 27 -11.67 -5.55 -1.74
CA SER A 27 -11.18 -6.80 -1.14
C SER A 27 -9.65 -6.87 -1.15
N ILE A 28 -9.01 -6.50 -2.25
CA ILE A 28 -7.55 -6.44 -2.35
C ILE A 28 -6.97 -5.45 -1.34
N VAL A 29 -7.52 -4.25 -1.28
CA VAL A 29 -7.06 -3.19 -0.38
C VAL A 29 -7.22 -3.58 1.09
N LEU A 30 -8.33 -4.22 1.45
CA LEU A 30 -8.54 -4.74 2.81
C LEU A 30 -7.58 -5.88 3.14
N SER A 31 -7.23 -6.73 2.18
CA SER A 31 -6.20 -7.75 2.36
C SER A 31 -4.82 -7.13 2.62
N VAL A 32 -4.50 -6.00 2.00
CA VAL A 32 -3.28 -5.22 2.31
C VAL A 32 -3.32 -4.73 3.75
N LYS A 33 -4.46 -4.20 4.21
CA LYS A 33 -4.65 -3.77 5.60
C LYS A 33 -4.44 -4.93 6.57
N ASP A 34 -5.07 -6.07 6.32
CA ASP A 34 -4.98 -7.26 7.19
C ASP A 34 -3.55 -7.79 7.27
N LEU A 35 -2.85 -7.89 6.15
CA LEU A 35 -1.42 -8.26 6.13
C LEU A 35 -0.56 -7.28 6.94
N ALA A 36 -0.89 -6.00 6.92
CA ALA A 36 -0.16 -4.97 7.65
C ALA A 36 -0.33 -5.06 9.17
N TYR A 37 -1.30 -5.82 9.68
CA TYR A 37 -1.42 -6.11 11.11
C TYR A 37 -0.35 -7.08 11.62
N ASN A 38 0.28 -7.85 10.74
CA ASN A 38 1.36 -8.73 11.14
C ASN A 38 2.56 -7.92 11.65
N PRO A 39 3.09 -8.17 12.86
CA PRO A 39 4.19 -7.41 13.43
C PRO A 39 5.48 -7.43 12.60
N SER A 40 5.66 -8.43 11.76
CA SER A 40 6.82 -8.54 10.86
C SER A 40 6.72 -7.63 9.63
N VAL A 41 5.54 -7.11 9.32
CA VAL A 41 5.31 -6.17 8.21
C VAL A 41 5.60 -4.75 8.67
N LYS A 42 6.51 -4.06 7.99
CA LYS A 42 7.00 -2.73 8.40
C LYS A 42 6.54 -1.59 7.50
N ALA A 43 6.18 -1.87 6.27
CA ALA A 43 5.72 -0.85 5.33
C ALA A 43 4.85 -1.45 4.21
N ILE A 44 4.09 -0.57 3.56
CA ILE A 44 3.40 -0.85 2.31
C ILE A 44 4.03 0.02 1.23
N ILE A 45 4.46 -0.58 0.13
CA ILE A 45 4.96 0.13 -1.06
C ILE A 45 3.89 0.03 -2.13
N ALA A 46 3.30 1.17 -2.49
CA ALA A 46 2.25 1.26 -3.48
C ALA A 46 2.75 1.96 -4.75
N PHE A 47 2.82 1.24 -5.85
CA PHE A 47 3.09 1.80 -7.16
C PHE A 47 1.79 2.33 -7.76
N SER A 48 1.74 3.60 -8.10
CA SER A 48 0.52 4.25 -8.56
C SER A 48 0.82 5.34 -9.59
N ASN A 49 0.36 5.17 -10.81
CA ASN A 49 0.52 6.17 -11.87
C ASN A 49 -0.51 7.30 -11.77
N SER A 50 -1.73 6.98 -11.38
CA SER A 50 -2.84 7.94 -11.23
C SER A 50 -3.10 8.40 -9.81
N GLY A 51 -2.50 7.74 -8.81
CA GLY A 51 -2.77 7.96 -7.38
C GLY A 51 -3.92 7.13 -6.82
N THR A 52 -4.64 6.37 -7.63
CA THR A 52 -5.81 5.59 -7.19
C THR A 52 -5.47 4.54 -6.16
N THR A 53 -4.42 3.72 -6.39
CA THR A 53 -3.95 2.72 -5.44
C THR A 53 -3.57 3.34 -4.10
N ALA A 54 -2.83 4.46 -4.15
CA ALA A 54 -2.41 5.18 -2.95
C ALA A 54 -3.60 5.72 -2.15
N LYS A 55 -4.61 6.27 -2.81
CA LYS A 55 -5.83 6.77 -2.18
C LYS A 55 -6.60 5.65 -1.47
N LEU A 56 -6.76 4.51 -2.12
CA LEU A 56 -7.48 3.37 -1.56
C LEU A 56 -6.75 2.78 -0.35
N VAL A 57 -5.43 2.61 -0.43
CA VAL A 57 -4.62 2.10 0.69
C VAL A 57 -4.60 3.08 1.85
N SER A 58 -4.49 4.38 1.59
CA SER A 58 -4.55 5.42 2.62
C SER A 58 -5.91 5.46 3.33
N ALA A 59 -7.00 5.27 2.58
CA ALA A 59 -8.37 5.32 3.12
C ALA A 59 -8.66 4.22 4.15
N VAL A 60 -8.04 3.05 4.04
CA VAL A 60 -8.19 1.95 5.02
C VAL A 60 -7.32 2.11 6.25
N ARG A 61 -6.48 3.14 6.31
CA ARG A 61 -5.63 3.50 7.46
C ARG A 61 -4.87 2.32 8.06
N PRO A 62 -3.94 1.70 7.31
CA PRO A 62 -3.15 0.59 7.83
C PRO A 62 -2.25 1.04 8.98
N ARG A 63 -1.83 0.09 9.83
CA ARG A 63 -0.98 0.38 11.00
C ARG A 63 0.47 0.75 10.65
N VAL A 64 0.91 0.47 9.44
CA VAL A 64 2.27 0.74 8.97
C VAL A 64 2.28 1.90 7.99
N LYS A 65 3.44 2.50 7.79
CA LYS A 65 3.62 3.58 6.82
C LYS A 65 3.35 3.11 5.40
N ILE A 66 2.84 4.02 4.60
CA ILE A 66 2.59 3.83 3.17
C ILE A 66 3.64 4.63 2.40
N ILE A 67 4.42 3.95 1.57
CA ILE A 67 5.36 4.58 0.65
C ILE A 67 4.77 4.47 -0.75
N THR A 68 4.45 5.60 -1.36
CA THR A 68 3.89 5.62 -2.71
C THR A 68 4.96 5.99 -3.72
N ILE A 69 4.95 5.33 -4.84
CA ILE A 69 5.91 5.53 -5.93
C ILE A 69 5.16 5.86 -7.19
N SER A 70 5.50 6.99 -7.79
CA SER A 70 4.94 7.42 -9.08
C SER A 70 6.03 8.03 -9.97
N PRO A 71 5.96 7.81 -11.29
CA PRO A 71 6.82 8.50 -12.25
C PRO A 71 6.37 9.95 -12.49
N ASN A 72 5.12 10.27 -12.17
CA ASN A 72 4.54 11.59 -12.37
C ASN A 72 4.71 12.47 -11.12
N ILE A 73 5.39 13.60 -11.27
CA ILE A 73 5.66 14.53 -10.16
C ILE A 73 4.38 15.15 -9.58
N ILE A 74 3.38 15.43 -10.42
CA ILE A 74 2.11 16.03 -9.99
C ILE A 74 1.35 15.02 -9.10
N VAL A 75 1.25 13.78 -9.57
CA VAL A 75 0.62 12.68 -8.81
C VAL A 75 1.39 12.43 -7.52
N SER A 76 2.71 12.41 -7.56
CA SER A 76 3.56 12.26 -6.37
C SER A 76 3.29 13.33 -5.32
N ARG A 77 3.16 14.59 -5.74
CA ARG A 77 2.82 15.70 -4.83
C ARG A 77 1.41 15.58 -4.26
N GLN A 78 0.43 15.18 -5.06
CA GLN A 78 -0.94 14.94 -4.59
C GLN A 78 -1.00 13.80 -3.57
N MET A 79 -0.27 12.71 -3.80
CA MET A 79 -0.22 11.58 -2.87
C MET A 79 0.42 11.93 -1.53
N SER A 80 1.34 12.88 -1.48
CA SER A 80 1.96 13.33 -0.23
C SER A 80 0.98 14.00 0.75
N LEU A 81 -0.20 14.40 0.28
CA LEU A 81 -1.28 14.95 1.10
C LEU A 81 -2.16 13.88 1.74
N LEU A 82 -2.02 12.63 1.34
CA LEU A 82 -2.81 11.53 1.87
C LEU A 82 -2.34 11.09 3.26
N TRP A 83 -3.26 10.57 4.05
CA TRP A 83 -2.96 10.10 5.39
C TRP A 83 -1.94 8.95 5.38
N GLY A 84 -0.89 9.09 6.21
CA GLY A 84 0.14 8.06 6.40
C GLY A 84 1.04 7.80 5.20
N VAL A 85 1.00 8.66 4.19
CA VAL A 85 1.72 8.49 2.92
C VAL A 85 3.01 9.30 2.89
N GLN A 86 4.10 8.62 2.56
CA GLN A 86 5.35 9.21 2.10
C GLN A 86 5.45 8.97 0.58
N SER A 87 5.42 10.03 -0.21
CA SER A 87 5.46 9.91 -1.66
C SER A 87 6.87 10.10 -2.21
N ILE A 88 7.25 9.24 -3.14
CA ILE A 88 8.55 9.25 -3.81
C ILE A 88 8.33 9.25 -5.32
N LYS A 89 8.96 10.22 -6.00
CA LYS A 89 9.06 10.20 -7.46
C LYS A 89 10.16 9.23 -7.87
N SER A 90 9.85 8.31 -8.77
CA SER A 90 10.81 7.36 -9.34
C SER A 90 10.60 7.26 -10.84
N LYS A 91 11.56 6.65 -11.53
CA LYS A 91 11.38 6.23 -12.92
C LYS A 91 10.20 5.26 -13.02
N ASP A 92 9.58 5.23 -14.17
CA ASP A 92 8.53 4.25 -14.44
C ASP A 92 9.08 2.83 -14.34
N ALA A 93 8.32 1.96 -13.72
CA ALA A 93 8.68 0.55 -13.63
C ALA A 93 8.14 -0.17 -14.86
N ASN A 94 9.03 -0.75 -15.67
CA ASN A 94 8.65 -1.47 -16.88
C ASN A 94 8.33 -2.95 -16.63
N GLY A 95 8.29 -3.37 -15.38
CA GLY A 95 7.97 -4.73 -15.02
C GLY A 95 8.28 -5.05 -13.57
N TRP A 96 8.04 -6.30 -13.25
CA TRP A 96 8.21 -6.81 -11.90
C TRP A 96 9.65 -6.64 -11.34
N LYS A 97 10.66 -6.89 -12.15
CA LYS A 97 12.08 -6.75 -11.74
C LYS A 97 12.41 -5.31 -11.34
N ASP A 98 11.90 -4.34 -12.10
CA ASP A 98 12.10 -2.92 -11.80
C ASP A 98 11.41 -2.51 -10.50
N MET A 99 10.20 -2.99 -10.25
CA MET A 99 9.50 -2.76 -8.98
C MET A 99 10.31 -3.25 -7.79
N ILE A 100 10.82 -4.46 -7.86
CA ILE A 100 11.65 -5.03 -6.78
C ILE A 100 12.92 -4.23 -6.59
N ASN A 101 13.59 -3.82 -7.66
CA ASN A 101 14.82 -3.03 -7.56
C ASN A 101 14.58 -1.65 -6.95
N ILE A 102 13.52 -0.96 -7.38
CA ILE A 102 13.12 0.33 -6.80
C ILE A 102 12.77 0.16 -5.32
N SER A 103 11.98 -0.85 -4.98
CA SER A 103 11.61 -1.16 -3.60
C SER A 103 12.85 -1.44 -2.73
N ARG A 104 13.80 -2.22 -3.21
CA ARG A 104 15.07 -2.49 -2.51
C ARG A 104 15.87 -1.23 -2.22
N GLN A 105 15.95 -0.31 -3.17
CA GLN A 105 16.66 0.96 -2.98
C GLN A 105 16.00 1.82 -1.90
N ILE A 106 14.68 1.86 -1.87
CA ILE A 106 13.91 2.60 -0.87
C ILE A 106 14.08 1.97 0.52
N ILE A 107 13.96 0.65 0.62
CA ILE A 107 14.12 -0.10 1.86
C ILE A 107 15.50 0.10 2.46
N LYS A 108 16.57 0.10 1.63
CA LYS A 108 17.94 0.33 2.10
C LYS A 108 18.15 1.71 2.74
N LYS A 109 17.39 2.71 2.32
CA LYS A 109 17.47 4.07 2.87
C LYS A 109 16.65 4.22 4.16
N ASP A 110 15.73 3.31 4.42
CA ASP A 110 14.84 3.35 5.58
C ASP A 110 15.40 2.53 6.74
N LYS A 111 15.91 3.23 7.75
CA LYS A 111 16.53 2.61 8.92
C LYS A 111 15.55 1.83 9.80
N SER A 112 14.25 2.05 9.65
CA SER A 112 13.21 1.35 10.43
C SER A 112 12.91 -0.04 9.89
N ILE A 113 13.32 -0.35 8.66
CA ILE A 113 13.12 -1.65 8.00
C ILE A 113 14.43 -2.43 8.04
N LYS A 114 14.40 -3.59 8.68
CA LYS A 114 15.58 -4.43 8.91
C LYS A 114 15.55 -5.69 8.06
N LYS A 115 16.70 -6.37 7.99
CA LYS A 115 16.79 -7.70 7.38
C LYS A 115 15.80 -8.66 8.05
N ASN A 116 15.14 -9.49 7.27
CA ASN A 116 14.07 -10.42 7.64
C ASN A 116 12.71 -9.80 7.95
N ASP A 117 12.57 -8.48 7.95
CA ASP A 117 11.26 -7.84 7.96
C ASP A 117 10.53 -8.08 6.63
N PHE A 118 9.22 -7.88 6.64
CA PHE A 118 8.40 -7.97 5.43
C PHE A 118 7.89 -6.59 5.01
N VAL A 119 7.73 -6.43 3.72
CA VAL A 119 7.12 -5.26 3.08
C VAL A 119 6.06 -5.74 2.10
N ILE A 120 4.91 -5.08 2.09
CA ILE A 120 3.85 -5.35 1.14
C ILE A 120 4.08 -4.47 -0.09
N ILE A 121 4.12 -5.07 -1.27
CA ILE A 121 4.19 -4.35 -2.55
C ILE A 121 2.86 -4.53 -3.25
N THR A 122 2.22 -3.42 -3.62
CA THR A 122 0.94 -3.43 -4.33
C THR A 122 0.98 -2.51 -5.55
N ALA A 123 0.29 -2.91 -6.60
CA ALA A 123 0.24 -2.18 -7.86
C ALA A 123 -0.96 -2.58 -8.73
N GLY A 124 -1.25 -1.78 -9.74
CA GLY A 124 -2.08 -2.18 -10.87
C GLY A 124 -1.22 -2.63 -12.06
N LEU A 125 -1.47 -3.81 -12.58
CA LEU A 125 -0.79 -4.38 -13.74
C LEU A 125 -1.77 -4.56 -14.90
N PRO A 126 -1.34 -4.40 -16.18
CA PRO A 126 0.01 -4.07 -16.66
C PRO A 126 0.38 -2.59 -16.44
N PHE A 127 1.69 -2.33 -16.37
CA PHE A 127 2.21 -0.96 -16.21
C PHE A 127 1.94 -0.09 -17.45
N GLY A 128 1.83 1.23 -17.22
CA GLY A 128 1.64 2.20 -18.29
C GLY A 128 0.19 2.48 -18.66
N ASN A 129 -0.75 1.63 -18.28
CA ASN A 129 -2.18 1.89 -18.42
C ASN A 129 -2.78 2.29 -17.06
N ALA A 130 -3.85 3.08 -17.07
CA ALA A 130 -4.61 3.42 -15.87
C ALA A 130 -5.39 2.18 -15.39
N THR A 131 -4.67 1.21 -14.84
CA THR A 131 -5.24 -0.04 -14.34
C THR A 131 -5.51 0.04 -12.86
N MET A 132 -6.58 -0.61 -12.45
CA MET A 132 -6.95 -0.74 -11.05
C MET A 132 -5.94 -1.63 -10.31
N THR A 133 -5.80 -1.40 -9.00
CA THR A 133 -4.97 -2.25 -8.13
C THR A 133 -5.40 -3.71 -8.23
N ASN A 134 -4.53 -4.59 -8.69
CA ASN A 134 -4.85 -6.00 -8.92
C ASN A 134 -3.76 -6.96 -8.44
N MET A 135 -2.73 -6.44 -7.75
CA MET A 135 -1.61 -7.24 -7.28
C MET A 135 -1.21 -6.89 -5.85
N ILE A 136 -0.98 -7.92 -5.07
CA ILE A 136 -0.32 -7.84 -3.75
C ILE A 136 0.84 -8.81 -3.74
N ARG A 137 2.01 -8.37 -3.26
CA ARG A 137 3.13 -9.25 -2.98
C ARG A 137 3.71 -8.97 -1.60
N LEU A 138 3.91 -10.03 -0.84
CA LEU A 138 4.70 -9.99 0.39
C LEU A 138 6.17 -10.20 0.05
N TYR A 139 7.00 -9.21 0.34
CA TYR A 139 8.44 -9.23 0.07
C TYR A 139 9.22 -9.30 1.37
N LYS A 140 10.08 -10.32 1.49
CA LYS A 140 10.99 -10.47 2.63
C LYS A 140 12.28 -9.70 2.37
N VAL A 141 12.62 -8.79 3.28
CA VAL A 141 13.81 -7.95 3.16
C VAL A 141 15.09 -8.78 3.32
N GLY A 142 15.98 -8.65 2.37
CA GLY A 142 17.26 -9.38 2.36
C GLY A 142 17.23 -10.74 1.67
N SER A 143 16.11 -11.06 1.01
CA SER A 143 15.99 -12.23 0.14
C SER A 143 16.44 -11.95 -1.28
#